data_9302d52c8685208bb54b5d6c4a5ffddb
#
_entry.id   9302d52c8685208bb54b5d6c4a5ffddb
#
_cell.length_a   1.000
_cell.length_b   1.000
_cell.length_c   1.000
_cell.angle_alpha   90.00
_cell.angle_beta   90.00
_cell.angle_gamma   90.00
#
_symmetry.space_group_name_H-M   'P 1'
#
loop_
_entity.id
_entity.type
_entity.pdbx_description
1 polymer ?
#
loop_
_entity_poly.entity_id
_entity_poly.type
_entity_poly.pdbx_seq_one_letter_code
_entity_poly.pdbx_strand_id
1 'polypeptide(L)'
;MEQKTQANAGFQKIEVEEDHLGVSYPLYLFYPTETEEKEEHLGPYQMSIAKGADPRKGSSPLVVLSHGTGGTPLVYRTLGRYLARHGFFVAMPVHPFNNKDDNRLENTQENLISRPMHITQTIDRLLTDDQLREYVDAGDISIIGHSMGGYTAVAAAGGVPATLPWETDDGNPETIAVEVERRIRRMILLAPALGWFRSAGALDRVDVPILVMTGEKDDITPSFHADILLQGVPHPERVEHQVIEQAGHFSFLSPFPDVIKHPDFPPSQDPEGFDRRQFQMRLQEEVLEFLRKKG
;
A
#
# COMPACT_ATOMS: atom_id res chain seq x y z
N MET A 1 18.93 9.86 24.96
CA MET A 1 18.37 9.58 23.60
C MET A 1 18.02 10.92 23.00
N GLU A 2 18.81 11.39 22.03
CA GLU A 2 18.47 12.59 21.28
C GLU A 2 17.12 12.36 20.59
N GLN A 3 16.15 13.22 20.87
CA GLN A 3 14.95 13.33 20.03
C GLN A 3 15.45 13.74 18.64
N LYS A 4 15.54 12.78 17.70
CA LYS A 4 15.73 13.14 16.30
C LYS A 4 14.59 14.08 15.93
N THR A 5 14.92 15.32 15.65
CA THR A 5 13.97 16.32 15.16
C THR A 5 13.23 15.70 13.98
N GLN A 6 11.91 15.68 14.06
CA GLN A 6 11.05 15.14 13.00
C GLN A 6 11.29 15.99 11.74
N ALA A 7 11.54 15.36 10.59
CA ALA A 7 11.69 16.06 9.33
C ALA A 7 10.35 16.68 8.87
N ASN A 8 10.40 17.59 7.90
CA ASN A 8 9.23 17.98 7.14
C ASN A 8 8.94 16.95 6.04
N ALA A 9 7.71 16.90 5.54
CA ALA A 9 7.32 16.02 4.45
C ALA A 9 7.37 16.77 3.12
N GLY A 10 8.32 16.40 2.26
CA GLY A 10 8.33 16.76 0.85
C GLY A 10 7.26 15.98 0.08
N PHE A 11 6.81 16.53 -1.03
CA PHE A 11 5.84 15.89 -1.91
C PHE A 11 6.11 16.22 -3.37
N GLN A 12 6.07 15.19 -4.22
CA GLN A 12 6.07 15.38 -5.67
C GLN A 12 5.26 14.27 -6.37
N LYS A 13 4.94 14.51 -7.62
CA LYS A 13 4.32 13.56 -8.53
C LYS A 13 5.22 13.40 -9.73
N ILE A 14 5.57 12.16 -10.05
CA ILE A 14 6.33 11.80 -11.26
C ILE A 14 5.55 10.78 -12.08
N GLU A 15 6.00 10.47 -13.29
CA GLU A 15 5.41 9.44 -14.13
C GLU A 15 6.33 8.21 -14.19
N VAL A 16 5.71 7.04 -14.29
CA VAL A 16 6.36 5.75 -14.49
C VAL A 16 5.85 5.18 -15.81
N GLU A 17 6.77 4.79 -16.68
CA GLU A 17 6.41 4.09 -17.92
C GLU A 17 6.04 2.64 -17.61
N GLU A 18 4.99 2.16 -18.25
CA GLU A 18 4.47 0.80 -18.13
C GLU A 18 4.36 0.19 -19.52
N ASP A 19 5.34 -0.65 -19.87
CA ASP A 19 5.51 -1.17 -21.23
C ASP A 19 4.49 -2.27 -21.58
N HIS A 20 4.03 -3.04 -20.59
CA HIS A 20 3.11 -4.16 -20.81
C HIS A 20 1.72 -3.68 -21.27
N LEU A 21 1.20 -2.64 -20.62
CA LEU A 21 -0.07 -2.01 -20.99
C LEU A 21 0.10 -0.85 -21.99
N GLY A 22 1.34 -0.45 -22.27
CA GLY A 22 1.65 0.63 -23.22
C GLY A 22 1.19 2.01 -22.73
N VAL A 23 1.28 2.28 -21.45
CA VAL A 23 0.85 3.53 -20.81
C VAL A 23 1.87 4.05 -19.84
N SER A 24 1.71 5.29 -19.35
CA SER A 24 2.39 5.77 -18.16
C SER A 24 1.39 5.98 -17.03
N TYR A 25 1.87 5.91 -15.79
CA TYR A 25 1.03 6.13 -14.62
C TYR A 25 1.67 7.06 -13.60
N PRO A 26 0.84 7.84 -12.88
CA PRO A 26 1.33 8.72 -11.84
C PRO A 26 1.88 7.95 -10.64
N LEU A 27 3.03 8.40 -10.15
CA LEU A 27 3.62 7.98 -8.89
C LEU A 27 3.67 9.17 -7.93
N TYR A 28 2.95 9.07 -6.82
CA TYR A 28 2.96 10.07 -5.76
C TYR A 28 4.06 9.73 -4.76
N LEU A 29 4.88 10.72 -4.42
CA LEU A 29 6.02 10.57 -3.53
C LEU A 29 5.87 11.48 -2.32
N PHE A 30 6.08 10.89 -1.12
CA PHE A 30 6.34 11.64 0.11
C PHE A 30 7.72 11.27 0.61
N TYR A 31 8.51 12.24 1.07
CA TYR A 31 9.89 12.01 1.49
C TYR A 31 10.34 13.04 2.53
N PRO A 32 11.38 12.73 3.33
CA PRO A 32 11.94 13.69 4.26
C PRO A 32 12.55 14.88 3.53
N THR A 33 12.29 16.10 3.99
CA THR A 33 12.91 17.33 3.48
C THR A 33 13.25 18.29 4.62
N GLU A 34 14.18 19.22 4.35
CA GLU A 34 14.49 20.33 5.25
C GLU A 34 13.60 21.56 4.98
N THR A 35 12.90 21.58 3.85
CA THR A 35 12.02 22.69 3.46
C THR A 35 10.76 22.70 4.32
N GLU A 36 10.38 23.87 4.81
CA GLU A 36 9.16 24.04 5.62
C GLU A 36 7.89 23.66 4.85
N GLU A 37 6.99 22.96 5.53
CA GLU A 37 5.68 22.61 5.01
C GLU A 37 4.77 23.84 4.92
N LYS A 38 3.93 23.87 3.89
CA LYS A 38 2.86 24.85 3.71
C LYS A 38 1.55 24.13 3.42
N GLU A 39 0.43 24.78 3.71
CA GLU A 39 -0.89 24.28 3.33
C GLU A 39 -1.00 24.20 1.81
N GLU A 40 -1.22 23.00 1.29
CA GLU A 40 -1.34 22.69 -0.13
C GLU A 40 -2.62 21.89 -0.41
N HIS A 41 -3.13 22.03 -1.63
CA HIS A 41 -4.26 21.24 -2.12
C HIS A 41 -3.77 20.09 -2.99
N LEU A 42 -4.19 18.86 -2.64
CA LEU A 42 -4.01 17.65 -3.43
C LEU A 42 -5.38 17.11 -3.84
N GLY A 43 -5.91 17.59 -4.96
CA GLY A 43 -7.31 17.37 -5.33
C GLY A 43 -8.26 17.95 -4.26
N PRO A 44 -9.19 17.17 -3.71
CA PRO A 44 -10.12 17.67 -2.68
C PRO A 44 -9.51 17.73 -1.27
N TYR A 45 -8.24 17.32 -1.11
CA TYR A 45 -7.59 17.22 0.18
C TYR A 45 -6.68 18.43 0.43
N GLN A 46 -6.77 18.97 1.65
CA GLN A 46 -5.85 20.00 2.15
C GLN A 46 -4.90 19.35 3.15
N MET A 47 -3.61 19.63 3.03
CA MET A 47 -2.60 19.15 3.98
C MET A 47 -1.32 19.99 3.92
N SER A 48 -0.61 20.05 5.04
CA SER A 48 0.71 20.70 5.11
C SER A 48 1.78 19.79 4.52
N ILE A 49 2.46 20.23 3.48
CA ILE A 49 3.57 19.56 2.79
C ILE A 49 4.51 20.58 2.15
N ALA A 50 5.75 20.18 1.90
CA ALA A 50 6.71 20.95 1.10
C ALA A 50 6.69 20.45 -0.36
N LYS A 51 5.74 20.96 -1.15
CA LYS A 51 5.52 20.55 -2.55
C LYS A 51 6.67 20.95 -3.46
N GLY A 52 7.23 19.98 -4.19
CA GLY A 52 8.34 20.18 -5.12
C GLY A 52 9.69 20.47 -4.44
N ALA A 53 9.79 20.27 -3.12
CA ALA A 53 11.04 20.45 -2.39
C ALA A 53 12.02 19.30 -2.66
N ASP A 54 13.32 19.58 -2.56
CA ASP A 54 14.33 18.53 -2.66
C ASP A 54 14.26 17.56 -1.46
N PRO A 55 14.48 16.26 -1.67
CA PRO A 55 14.64 15.30 -0.58
C PRO A 55 15.83 15.69 0.32
N ARG A 56 15.70 15.37 1.62
CA ARG A 56 16.80 15.52 2.58
C ARG A 56 17.97 14.62 2.19
N LYS A 57 19.20 15.13 2.29
CA LYS A 57 20.43 14.37 2.00
C LYS A 57 20.53 13.10 2.84
N GLY A 58 21.03 12.05 2.21
CA GLY A 58 21.15 10.71 2.79
C GLY A 58 20.04 9.77 2.30
N SER A 59 20.33 8.47 2.25
CA SER A 59 19.36 7.48 1.80
C SER A 59 18.32 7.18 2.88
N SER A 60 17.08 7.00 2.48
CA SER A 60 15.93 6.68 3.33
C SER A 60 15.35 5.32 2.95
N PRO A 61 14.92 4.50 3.92
CA PRO A 61 14.18 3.28 3.62
C PRO A 61 12.97 3.59 2.74
N LEU A 62 12.70 2.71 1.77
CA LEU A 62 11.58 2.86 0.83
C LEU A 62 10.35 2.11 1.34
N VAL A 63 9.20 2.77 1.28
CA VAL A 63 7.89 2.15 1.47
C VAL A 63 7.08 2.33 0.20
N VAL A 64 6.71 1.23 -0.47
CA VAL A 64 5.76 1.27 -1.58
C VAL A 64 4.37 0.99 -1.05
N LEU A 65 3.40 1.89 -1.29
CA LEU A 65 2.03 1.74 -0.82
C LEU A 65 1.07 1.51 -1.99
N SER A 66 0.46 0.33 -2.02
CA SER A 66 -0.49 -0.11 -3.05
C SER A 66 -1.94 0.08 -2.58
N HIS A 67 -2.72 0.88 -3.32
CA HIS A 67 -4.12 1.15 -3.01
C HIS A 67 -5.06 -0.01 -3.42
N GLY A 68 -6.29 0.00 -2.88
CA GLY A 68 -7.34 -0.94 -3.22
C GLY A 68 -7.94 -0.73 -4.62
N THR A 69 -8.79 -1.66 -5.05
CA THR A 69 -9.52 -1.59 -6.34
C THR A 69 -10.33 -0.29 -6.44
N GLY A 70 -10.36 0.34 -7.61
CA GLY A 70 -11.07 1.60 -7.82
C GLY A 70 -10.61 2.76 -6.92
N GLY A 71 -9.45 2.61 -6.26
CA GLY A 71 -8.93 3.55 -5.29
C GLY A 71 -8.00 4.61 -5.87
N THR A 72 -7.36 5.36 -4.97
CA THR A 72 -6.34 6.37 -5.29
C THR A 72 -5.31 6.44 -4.16
N PRO A 73 -4.03 6.70 -4.46
CA PRO A 73 -3.00 6.86 -3.44
C PRO A 73 -3.33 7.92 -2.37
N LEU A 74 -4.02 8.99 -2.75
CA LEU A 74 -4.30 10.12 -1.84
C LEU A 74 -5.23 9.78 -0.67
N VAL A 75 -5.91 8.64 -0.69
CA VAL A 75 -6.69 8.19 0.48
C VAL A 75 -5.80 7.62 1.59
N TYR A 76 -4.49 7.48 1.35
CA TYR A 76 -3.48 7.11 2.37
C TYR A 76 -2.51 8.24 2.69
N ARG A 77 -2.82 9.47 2.27
CA ARG A 77 -1.94 10.65 2.37
C ARG A 77 -1.44 10.96 3.77
N THR A 78 -2.26 10.71 4.81
CA THR A 78 -1.86 10.97 6.21
C THR A 78 -0.77 10.01 6.66
N LEU A 79 -0.87 8.73 6.30
CA LEU A 79 0.16 7.73 6.56
C LEU A 79 1.43 8.03 5.76
N GLY A 80 1.31 8.34 4.46
CA GLY A 80 2.45 8.70 3.61
C GLY A 80 3.23 9.90 4.16
N ARG A 81 2.53 10.98 4.50
CA ARG A 81 3.15 12.16 5.14
C ARG A 81 3.80 11.82 6.49
N TYR A 82 3.12 11.04 7.32
CA TYR A 82 3.64 10.65 8.63
C TYR A 82 4.95 9.88 8.51
N LEU A 83 5.01 8.88 7.64
CA LEU A 83 6.22 8.08 7.40
C LEU A 83 7.35 8.94 6.83
N ALA A 84 7.07 9.86 5.91
CA ALA A 84 8.06 10.79 5.37
C ALA A 84 8.69 11.66 6.48
N ARG A 85 7.88 12.20 7.37
CA ARG A 85 8.37 12.95 8.54
C ARG A 85 9.22 12.11 9.49
N HIS A 86 9.06 10.79 9.45
CA HIS A 86 9.84 9.84 10.26
C HIS A 86 11.02 9.21 9.52
N GLY A 87 11.36 9.74 8.34
CA GLY A 87 12.59 9.40 7.63
C GLY A 87 12.44 8.34 6.53
N PHE A 88 11.22 8.00 6.12
CA PHE A 88 10.96 7.06 5.03
C PHE A 88 10.72 7.78 3.70
N PHE A 89 11.18 7.19 2.62
CA PHE A 89 10.76 7.56 1.26
C PHE A 89 9.52 6.73 0.92
N VAL A 90 8.38 7.37 0.65
CA VAL A 90 7.10 6.69 0.41
C VAL A 90 6.68 6.88 -1.03
N ALA A 91 6.50 5.79 -1.75
CA ALA A 91 6.11 5.74 -3.15
C ALA A 91 4.72 5.12 -3.28
N MET A 92 3.80 5.81 -3.93
CA MET A 92 2.39 5.45 -4.00
C MET A 92 1.93 5.47 -5.47
N PRO A 93 2.05 4.33 -6.21
CA PRO A 93 1.62 4.24 -7.59
C PRO A 93 0.10 4.33 -7.74
N VAL A 94 -0.34 4.96 -8.83
CA VAL A 94 -1.72 4.83 -9.32
C VAL A 94 -1.75 3.62 -10.26
N HIS A 95 -2.43 2.56 -9.90
CA HIS A 95 -2.50 1.38 -10.76
C HIS A 95 -3.33 1.69 -12.03
N PRO A 96 -2.73 1.62 -13.23
CA PRO A 96 -3.44 1.81 -14.49
C PRO A 96 -4.67 0.91 -14.58
N PHE A 97 -5.77 1.46 -15.06
CA PHE A 97 -7.03 0.77 -15.32
C PHE A 97 -7.64 0.02 -14.12
N ASN A 98 -7.11 0.25 -12.91
CA ASN A 98 -7.71 -0.24 -11.68
C ASN A 98 -7.64 0.83 -10.57
N ASN A 99 -8.09 2.03 -10.89
CA ASN A 99 -8.09 3.21 -10.02
C ASN A 99 -9.44 3.96 -10.12
N LYS A 100 -9.57 5.04 -9.34
CA LYS A 100 -10.82 5.81 -9.24
C LYS A 100 -11.29 6.46 -10.56
N ASP A 101 -10.38 6.70 -11.49
CA ASP A 101 -10.68 7.38 -12.76
C ASP A 101 -10.96 6.38 -13.91
N ASP A 102 -10.38 5.18 -13.81
CA ASP A 102 -10.58 4.09 -14.75
C ASP A 102 -10.39 2.75 -14.03
N ASN A 103 -11.47 1.97 -13.93
CA ASN A 103 -11.49 0.69 -13.21
C ASN A 103 -11.80 -0.50 -14.13
N ARG A 104 -11.57 -0.38 -15.45
CA ARG A 104 -11.96 -1.38 -16.45
C ARG A 104 -11.25 -2.74 -16.32
N LEU A 105 -10.11 -2.82 -15.61
CA LEU A 105 -9.43 -4.08 -15.34
C LEU A 105 -9.89 -4.77 -14.04
N GLU A 106 -10.87 -4.22 -13.34
CA GLU A 106 -11.44 -4.89 -12.16
C GLU A 106 -11.95 -6.29 -12.53
N ASN A 107 -11.65 -7.28 -11.68
CA ASN A 107 -12.04 -8.69 -11.85
C ASN A 107 -11.51 -9.34 -13.14
N THR A 108 -10.34 -8.96 -13.61
CA THR A 108 -9.66 -9.56 -14.77
C THR A 108 -8.32 -10.16 -14.40
N GLN A 109 -7.87 -11.18 -15.16
CA GLN A 109 -6.52 -11.74 -15.03
C GLN A 109 -5.44 -10.68 -15.26
N GLU A 110 -5.66 -9.77 -16.21
CA GLU A 110 -4.76 -8.68 -16.54
C GLU A 110 -4.46 -7.80 -15.31
N ASN A 111 -5.47 -7.51 -14.49
CA ASN A 111 -5.29 -6.79 -13.24
C ASN A 111 -4.41 -7.58 -12.23
N LEU A 112 -4.56 -8.91 -12.21
CA LEU A 112 -3.77 -9.77 -11.33
C LEU A 112 -2.30 -9.83 -11.75
N ILE A 113 -2.02 -9.75 -13.05
CA ILE A 113 -0.68 -9.74 -13.61
C ILE A 113 -0.02 -8.37 -13.44
N SER A 114 -0.70 -7.31 -13.85
CA SER A 114 -0.11 -5.97 -13.96
C SER A 114 0.17 -5.31 -12.61
N ARG A 115 -0.69 -5.50 -11.61
CA ARG A 115 -0.51 -4.83 -10.31
C ARG A 115 0.80 -5.16 -9.58
N PRO A 116 1.25 -6.44 -9.49
CA PRO A 116 2.58 -6.76 -8.94
C PRO A 116 3.72 -6.17 -9.78
N MET A 117 3.59 -6.15 -11.12
CA MET A 117 4.58 -5.52 -12.02
C MET A 117 4.74 -4.03 -11.72
N HIS A 118 3.64 -3.30 -11.48
CA HIS A 118 3.70 -1.87 -11.11
C HIS A 118 4.51 -1.63 -9.83
N ILE A 119 4.59 -2.59 -8.90
CA ILE A 119 5.45 -2.47 -7.72
C ILE A 119 6.92 -2.53 -8.10
N THR A 120 7.31 -3.53 -8.90
CA THR A 120 8.69 -3.67 -9.40
C THR A 120 9.10 -2.46 -10.22
N GLN A 121 8.27 -2.01 -11.16
CA GLN A 121 8.52 -0.82 -11.99
C GLN A 121 8.64 0.46 -11.15
N THR A 122 7.82 0.60 -10.10
CA THR A 122 7.92 1.72 -9.14
C THR A 122 9.29 1.73 -8.44
N ILE A 123 9.74 0.58 -7.96
CA ILE A 123 11.05 0.43 -7.30
C ILE A 123 12.18 0.72 -8.31
N ASP A 124 12.12 0.13 -9.50
CA ASP A 124 13.12 0.32 -10.55
C ASP A 124 13.20 1.79 -10.97
N ARG A 125 12.05 2.45 -11.18
CA ARG A 125 11.99 3.87 -11.53
C ARG A 125 12.70 4.75 -10.52
N LEU A 126 12.54 4.49 -9.24
CA LEU A 126 13.19 5.26 -8.18
C LEU A 126 14.69 4.98 -8.08
N LEU A 127 15.11 3.72 -8.25
CA LEU A 127 16.51 3.32 -8.12
C LEU A 127 17.35 3.64 -9.38
N THR A 128 16.72 3.91 -10.52
CA THR A 128 17.38 4.30 -11.76
C THR A 128 17.28 5.79 -12.07
N ASP A 129 16.43 6.54 -11.37
CA ASP A 129 16.25 7.99 -11.54
C ASP A 129 17.51 8.74 -11.10
N ASP A 130 18.08 9.54 -11.99
CA ASP A 130 19.30 10.30 -11.71
C ASP A 130 19.18 11.34 -10.59
N GLN A 131 17.95 11.78 -10.29
CA GLN A 131 17.67 12.79 -9.26
C GLN A 131 17.24 12.17 -7.93
N LEU A 132 16.69 10.94 -7.94
CA LEU A 132 16.06 10.34 -6.76
C LEU A 132 16.86 9.16 -6.18
N ARG A 133 17.62 8.43 -6.98
CA ARG A 133 18.30 7.19 -6.58
C ARG A 133 19.21 7.31 -5.36
N GLU A 134 19.84 8.47 -5.16
CA GLU A 134 20.74 8.71 -4.03
C GLU A 134 19.99 8.89 -2.68
N TYR A 135 18.68 9.14 -2.74
CA TYR A 135 17.85 9.35 -1.55
C TYR A 135 17.10 8.09 -1.11
N VAL A 136 17.16 7.00 -1.88
CA VAL A 136 16.43 5.76 -1.63
C VAL A 136 17.38 4.64 -1.22
N ASP A 137 17.12 4.00 -0.09
CA ASP A 137 17.87 2.82 0.35
C ASP A 137 17.35 1.56 -0.35
N ALA A 138 18.11 1.09 -1.35
CA ALA A 138 17.79 -0.14 -2.09
C ALA A 138 17.84 -1.42 -1.21
N GLY A 139 18.47 -1.36 -0.04
CA GLY A 139 18.60 -2.48 0.90
C GLY A 139 17.44 -2.60 1.91
N ASP A 140 16.61 -1.56 2.06
CA ASP A 140 15.50 -1.54 3.01
C ASP A 140 14.20 -1.07 2.33
N ILE A 141 13.53 -2.00 1.65
CA ILE A 141 12.28 -1.79 0.91
C ILE A 141 11.15 -2.55 1.59
N SER A 142 10.09 -1.85 1.93
CA SER A 142 8.88 -2.41 2.51
C SER A 142 7.67 -2.13 1.62
N ILE A 143 6.63 -2.98 1.71
CA ILE A 143 5.38 -2.77 0.98
C ILE A 143 4.21 -2.68 1.94
N ILE A 144 3.31 -1.73 1.69
CA ILE A 144 2.01 -1.62 2.37
C ILE A 144 0.92 -1.84 1.34
N GLY A 145 -0.02 -2.75 1.61
CA GLY A 145 -1.16 -3.01 0.72
C GLY A 145 -2.49 -2.94 1.46
N HIS A 146 -3.47 -2.20 0.91
CA HIS A 146 -4.84 -2.18 1.42
C HIS A 146 -5.78 -2.85 0.43
N SER A 147 -6.67 -3.73 0.92
CA SER A 147 -7.67 -4.41 0.08
C SER A 147 -7.00 -5.16 -1.08
N MET A 148 -7.33 -4.86 -2.35
CA MET A 148 -6.63 -5.38 -3.53
C MET A 148 -5.14 -5.04 -3.55
N GLY A 149 -4.70 -3.96 -2.89
CA GLY A 149 -3.28 -3.70 -2.63
C GLY A 149 -2.62 -4.76 -1.76
N GLY A 150 -3.38 -5.43 -0.90
CA GLY A 150 -2.93 -6.61 -0.14
C GLY A 150 -2.63 -7.80 -1.05
N TYR A 151 -3.51 -8.10 -2.02
CA TYR A 151 -3.21 -9.04 -3.11
C TYR A 151 -1.88 -8.68 -3.79
N THR A 152 -1.77 -7.41 -4.23
CA THR A 152 -0.60 -6.90 -4.93
C THR A 152 0.69 -7.12 -4.12
N ALA A 153 0.66 -6.80 -2.83
CA ALA A 153 1.80 -6.96 -1.93
C ALA A 153 2.22 -8.42 -1.76
N VAL A 154 1.25 -9.31 -1.54
CA VAL A 154 1.52 -10.75 -1.35
C VAL A 154 2.03 -11.39 -2.65
N ALA A 155 1.43 -11.07 -3.81
CA ALA A 155 1.89 -11.56 -5.11
C ALA A 155 3.32 -11.09 -5.41
N ALA A 156 3.61 -9.79 -5.23
CA ALA A 156 4.96 -9.26 -5.42
C ALA A 156 6.00 -9.88 -4.47
N ALA A 157 5.61 -10.23 -3.24
CA ALA A 157 6.52 -10.84 -2.25
C ALA A 157 6.70 -12.35 -2.40
N GLY A 158 6.12 -12.99 -3.42
CA GLY A 158 6.33 -14.42 -3.71
C GLY A 158 5.09 -15.30 -3.66
N GLY A 159 3.92 -14.75 -3.34
CA GLY A 159 2.64 -15.46 -3.44
C GLY A 159 2.34 -15.87 -4.88
N VAL A 160 1.80 -17.07 -5.06
CA VAL A 160 1.39 -17.63 -6.36
C VAL A 160 -0.14 -17.60 -6.44
N PRO A 161 -0.73 -16.55 -7.04
CA PRO A 161 -2.18 -16.46 -7.11
C PRO A 161 -2.77 -17.40 -8.16
N ALA A 162 -4.02 -17.78 -7.94
CA ALA A 162 -4.86 -18.41 -8.95
C ALA A 162 -6.13 -17.60 -9.14
N THR A 163 -6.64 -17.55 -10.36
CA THR A 163 -7.91 -16.88 -10.70
C THR A 163 -9.07 -17.40 -9.86
N LEU A 164 -10.03 -16.52 -9.65
CA LEU A 164 -11.33 -16.90 -9.10
C LEU A 164 -12.28 -17.33 -10.24
N PRO A 165 -13.32 -18.14 -9.95
CA PRO A 165 -14.15 -18.74 -11.00
C PRO A 165 -14.80 -17.76 -11.99
N TRP A 166 -14.99 -16.51 -11.60
CA TRP A 166 -15.58 -15.47 -12.47
C TRP A 166 -14.54 -14.68 -13.29
N GLU A 167 -13.27 -15.00 -13.16
CA GLU A 167 -12.14 -14.40 -13.88
C GLU A 167 -11.66 -15.28 -15.04
N THR A 168 -12.33 -16.44 -15.26
CA THR A 168 -12.07 -17.38 -16.37
C THR A 168 -13.36 -17.78 -17.05
N ASP A 169 -13.30 -18.05 -18.35
CA ASP A 169 -14.49 -18.38 -19.16
C ASP A 169 -15.16 -19.69 -18.74
N ASP A 170 -14.40 -20.68 -18.28
CA ASP A 170 -14.86 -22.02 -17.89
C ASP A 170 -15.03 -22.20 -16.37
N GLY A 171 -14.71 -21.18 -15.59
CA GLY A 171 -14.79 -21.18 -14.13
C GLY A 171 -13.69 -22.00 -13.45
N ASN A 172 -12.72 -22.53 -14.18
CA ASN A 172 -11.60 -23.27 -13.60
C ASN A 172 -10.50 -22.34 -13.15
N PRO A 173 -9.94 -22.52 -11.92
CA PRO A 173 -8.82 -21.70 -11.44
C PRO A 173 -7.58 -21.90 -12.33
N GLU A 174 -6.99 -20.80 -12.77
CA GLU A 174 -5.72 -20.76 -13.49
C GLU A 174 -4.66 -20.08 -12.65
N THR A 175 -3.46 -20.67 -12.59
CA THR A 175 -2.33 -20.07 -11.89
C THR A 175 -1.85 -18.82 -12.65
N ILE A 176 -1.73 -17.70 -11.94
CA ILE A 176 -1.20 -16.45 -12.47
C ILE A 176 0.32 -16.43 -12.25
N ALA A 177 1.07 -16.28 -13.34
CA ALA A 177 2.51 -16.11 -13.27
C ALA A 177 2.85 -14.67 -12.84
N VAL A 178 3.48 -14.52 -11.68
CA VAL A 178 3.95 -13.25 -11.15
C VAL A 178 5.44 -13.35 -10.86
N GLU A 179 6.21 -12.36 -11.29
CA GLU A 179 7.62 -12.25 -10.92
C GLU A 179 7.75 -11.76 -9.48
N VAL A 180 8.66 -12.41 -8.74
CA VAL A 180 8.89 -12.08 -7.33
C VAL A 180 9.82 -10.88 -7.22
N GLU A 181 9.39 -9.86 -6.51
CA GLU A 181 10.20 -8.70 -6.15
C GLU A 181 11.05 -9.00 -4.90
N ARG A 182 12.25 -9.47 -5.12
CA ARG A 182 13.16 -9.98 -4.07
C ARG A 182 13.74 -8.90 -3.16
N ARG A 183 13.56 -7.61 -3.51
CA ARG A 183 14.03 -6.48 -2.69
C ARG A 183 13.09 -6.15 -1.54
N ILE A 184 11.85 -6.66 -1.54
CA ILE A 184 10.90 -6.49 -0.43
C ILE A 184 11.43 -7.20 0.82
N ARG A 185 11.52 -6.47 1.93
CA ARG A 185 12.02 -6.94 3.22
C ARG A 185 10.95 -7.08 4.30
N ARG A 186 9.84 -6.34 4.20
CA ARG A 186 8.70 -6.36 5.13
C ARG A 186 7.42 -6.08 4.39
N MET A 187 6.33 -6.58 4.92
CA MET A 187 5.00 -6.38 4.35
C MET A 187 4.00 -5.95 5.41
N ILE A 188 3.17 -4.96 5.10
CA ILE A 188 2.06 -4.52 5.93
C ILE A 188 0.78 -4.63 5.12
N LEU A 189 -0.20 -5.33 5.67
CA LEU A 189 -1.47 -5.64 5.03
C LEU A 189 -2.61 -5.02 5.83
N LEU A 190 -3.36 -4.13 5.22
CA LEU A 190 -4.51 -3.44 5.81
C LEU A 190 -5.78 -3.94 5.15
N ALA A 191 -6.65 -4.64 5.87
CA ALA A 191 -7.87 -5.23 5.33
C ALA A 191 -7.64 -5.95 3.98
N PRO A 192 -6.67 -6.90 3.88
CA PRO A 192 -6.18 -7.40 2.60
C PRO A 192 -7.18 -8.33 1.91
N ALA A 193 -7.28 -8.24 0.57
CA ALA A 193 -8.02 -9.19 -0.25
C ALA A 193 -7.08 -10.32 -0.70
N LEU A 194 -7.23 -11.52 -0.14
CA LEU A 194 -6.32 -12.67 -0.34
C LEU A 194 -6.97 -13.92 -0.94
N GLY A 195 -8.19 -13.78 -1.49
CA GLY A 195 -8.96 -14.89 -2.05
C GLY A 195 -8.25 -15.70 -3.14
N TRP A 196 -7.29 -15.11 -3.83
CA TRP A 196 -6.50 -15.72 -4.92
C TRP A 196 -5.39 -16.67 -4.44
N PHE A 197 -5.08 -16.70 -3.14
CA PHE A 197 -4.00 -17.52 -2.56
C PHE A 197 -4.52 -18.74 -1.79
N ARG A 198 -5.69 -19.29 -2.18
CA ARG A 198 -6.31 -20.45 -1.51
C ARG A 198 -5.70 -21.81 -1.88
N SER A 199 -4.96 -21.86 -3.00
CA SER A 199 -4.33 -23.10 -3.44
C SER A 199 -3.24 -23.54 -2.47
N ALA A 200 -3.11 -24.85 -2.25
CA ALA A 200 -2.04 -25.38 -1.40
C ALA A 200 -0.66 -24.95 -1.94
N GLY A 201 0.20 -24.45 -1.05
CA GLY A 201 1.53 -23.97 -1.41
C GLY A 201 1.56 -22.58 -2.06
N ALA A 202 0.41 -21.90 -2.22
CA ALA A 202 0.35 -20.57 -2.84
C ALA A 202 1.21 -19.52 -2.12
N LEU A 203 1.48 -19.70 -0.83
CA LEU A 203 2.24 -18.76 0.00
C LEU A 203 3.58 -19.29 0.48
N ASP A 204 4.04 -20.48 0.02
CA ASP A 204 5.29 -21.13 0.46
C ASP A 204 6.55 -20.28 0.27
N ARG A 205 6.51 -19.30 -0.65
CA ARG A 205 7.64 -18.40 -0.95
C ARG A 205 7.52 -17.02 -0.31
N VAL A 206 6.45 -16.76 0.45
CA VAL A 206 6.26 -15.50 1.16
C VAL A 206 7.00 -15.58 2.50
N ASP A 207 8.28 -15.18 2.48
CA ASP A 207 9.22 -15.33 3.61
C ASP A 207 9.76 -13.96 4.07
N VAL A 208 8.86 -13.05 4.41
CA VAL A 208 9.18 -11.74 5.01
C VAL A 208 8.35 -11.53 6.29
N PRO A 209 8.82 -10.73 7.25
CA PRO A 209 7.97 -10.30 8.37
C PRO A 209 6.71 -9.58 7.87
N ILE A 210 5.56 -9.89 8.47
CA ILE A 210 4.26 -9.36 8.06
C ILE A 210 3.51 -8.79 9.26
N LEU A 211 3.00 -7.56 9.11
CA LEU A 211 1.95 -7.02 9.97
C LEU A 211 0.64 -7.06 9.18
N VAL A 212 -0.36 -7.77 9.67
CA VAL A 212 -1.70 -7.78 9.07
C VAL A 212 -2.71 -7.19 10.05
N MET A 213 -3.47 -6.19 9.60
CA MET A 213 -4.55 -5.57 10.35
C MET A 213 -5.87 -5.79 9.63
N THR A 214 -6.86 -6.33 10.33
CA THR A 214 -8.21 -6.58 9.82
C THR A 214 -9.24 -5.80 10.63
N GLY A 215 -10.35 -5.40 10.01
CA GLY A 215 -11.45 -4.76 10.71
C GLY A 215 -12.42 -5.82 11.27
N GLU A 216 -12.85 -5.65 12.53
CA GLU A 216 -13.85 -6.54 13.15
C GLU A 216 -15.18 -6.53 12.37
N LYS A 217 -15.55 -5.39 11.81
CA LYS A 217 -16.77 -5.17 11.01
C LYS A 217 -16.52 -5.10 9.51
N ASP A 218 -15.42 -5.64 9.04
CA ASP A 218 -15.11 -5.69 7.61
C ASP A 218 -15.90 -6.82 6.93
N ASP A 219 -16.90 -6.46 6.15
CA ASP A 219 -17.75 -7.35 5.36
C ASP A 219 -17.28 -7.52 3.90
N ILE A 220 -16.28 -6.73 3.47
CA ILE A 220 -15.68 -6.81 2.13
C ILE A 220 -14.53 -7.81 2.12
N THR A 221 -13.63 -7.72 3.11
CA THR A 221 -12.53 -8.68 3.31
C THR A 221 -12.60 -9.28 4.72
N PRO A 222 -13.59 -10.18 4.98
CA PRO A 222 -13.78 -10.78 6.29
C PRO A 222 -12.55 -11.58 6.76
N SER A 223 -12.53 -11.99 8.02
CA SER A 223 -11.39 -12.62 8.71
C SER A 223 -10.74 -13.79 7.96
N PHE A 224 -11.51 -14.54 7.15
CA PHE A 224 -10.96 -15.67 6.40
C PHE A 224 -9.80 -15.27 5.45
N HIS A 225 -9.72 -14.00 5.02
CA HIS A 225 -8.57 -13.51 4.25
C HIS A 225 -7.28 -13.54 5.08
N ALA A 226 -7.35 -13.17 6.35
CA ALA A 226 -6.21 -13.32 7.26
C ALA A 226 -5.89 -14.79 7.54
N ASP A 227 -6.91 -15.66 7.67
CA ASP A 227 -6.71 -17.09 7.87
C ASP A 227 -5.95 -17.74 6.71
N ILE A 228 -6.23 -17.34 5.44
CA ILE A 228 -5.46 -17.79 4.28
C ILE A 228 -3.97 -17.49 4.47
N LEU A 229 -3.63 -16.28 4.91
CA LEU A 229 -2.25 -15.88 5.15
C LEU A 229 -1.63 -16.69 6.29
N LEU A 230 -2.27 -16.72 7.46
CA LEU A 230 -1.75 -17.36 8.67
C LEU A 230 -1.54 -18.87 8.51
N GLN A 231 -2.37 -19.52 7.69
CA GLN A 231 -2.27 -20.96 7.42
C GLN A 231 -1.33 -21.31 6.26
N GLY A 232 -1.07 -20.34 5.36
CA GLY A 232 -0.37 -20.60 4.11
C GLY A 232 1.11 -20.20 4.11
N VAL A 233 1.54 -19.25 4.94
CA VAL A 233 2.95 -18.82 4.97
C VAL A 233 3.85 -19.82 5.69
N PRO A 234 5.13 -19.96 5.28
CA PRO A 234 6.05 -20.93 5.89
C PRO A 234 6.43 -20.60 7.34
N HIS A 235 6.35 -19.31 7.72
CA HIS A 235 6.76 -18.78 9.00
C HIS A 235 5.66 -17.96 9.68
N PRO A 236 4.55 -18.58 10.16
CA PRO A 236 3.44 -17.85 10.78
C PRO A 236 3.85 -17.11 12.07
N GLU A 237 4.94 -17.52 12.74
CA GLU A 237 5.51 -16.82 13.89
C GLU A 237 6.10 -15.43 13.54
N ARG A 238 6.30 -15.14 12.25
CA ARG A 238 6.73 -13.83 11.73
C ARG A 238 5.55 -12.95 11.29
N VAL A 239 4.32 -13.41 11.51
CA VAL A 239 3.09 -12.66 11.20
C VAL A 239 2.50 -12.09 12.48
N GLU A 240 2.43 -10.77 12.55
CA GLU A 240 1.70 -10.06 13.59
C GLU A 240 0.29 -9.76 13.08
N HIS A 241 -0.73 -10.40 13.65
CA HIS A 241 -2.13 -10.16 13.27
C HIS A 241 -2.86 -9.35 14.34
N GLN A 242 -3.51 -8.29 13.91
CA GLN A 242 -4.32 -7.43 14.77
C GLN A 242 -5.73 -7.32 14.19
N VAL A 243 -6.75 -7.60 15.01
CA VAL A 243 -8.15 -7.29 14.70
C VAL A 243 -8.48 -5.94 15.32
N ILE A 244 -8.87 -4.99 14.48
CA ILE A 244 -9.20 -3.63 14.93
C ILE A 244 -10.69 -3.59 15.29
N GLU A 245 -10.96 -3.41 16.58
CA GLU A 245 -12.31 -3.35 17.14
C GLU A 245 -13.14 -2.27 16.45
N GLN A 246 -14.38 -2.60 16.10
CA GLN A 246 -15.36 -1.75 15.42
C GLN A 246 -14.93 -1.21 14.04
N ALA A 247 -13.72 -1.52 13.53
CA ALA A 247 -13.29 -1.06 12.21
C ALA A 247 -13.98 -1.82 11.08
N GLY A 248 -14.38 -1.11 10.03
CA GLY A 248 -14.79 -1.66 8.75
C GLY A 248 -13.67 -1.60 7.72
N HIS A 249 -13.96 -2.02 6.49
CA HIS A 249 -13.00 -2.09 5.39
C HIS A 249 -12.26 -0.79 5.11
N PHE A 250 -12.99 0.31 5.11
CA PHE A 250 -12.44 1.63 4.76
C PHE A 250 -11.90 2.42 5.95
N SER A 251 -11.92 1.86 7.16
CA SER A 251 -11.42 2.51 8.37
C SER A 251 -9.92 2.82 8.32
N PHE A 252 -9.16 2.08 7.50
CA PHE A 252 -7.73 2.25 7.28
C PHE A 252 -7.36 3.45 6.38
N LEU A 253 -8.34 4.05 5.72
CA LEU A 253 -8.14 5.23 4.86
C LEU A 253 -7.99 6.50 5.69
N SER A 254 -7.24 7.46 5.17
CA SER A 254 -7.12 8.80 5.75
C SER A 254 -8.48 9.48 5.91
N PRO A 255 -8.71 10.29 6.94
CA PRO A 255 -9.97 11.00 7.13
C PRO A 255 -10.37 11.83 5.91
N PHE A 256 -11.63 11.74 5.52
CA PHE A 256 -12.17 12.51 4.41
C PHE A 256 -12.62 13.90 4.88
N PRO A 257 -12.44 14.95 4.05
CA PRO A 257 -13.06 16.26 4.30
C PRO A 257 -14.58 16.15 4.29
N ASP A 258 -15.25 16.96 5.11
CA ASP A 258 -16.72 16.90 5.23
C ASP A 258 -17.44 17.18 3.91
N VAL A 259 -16.85 17.97 3.02
CA VAL A 259 -17.40 18.31 1.69
C VAL A 259 -17.52 17.13 0.74
N ILE A 260 -16.82 16.02 0.99
CA ILE A 260 -16.89 14.80 0.16
C ILE A 260 -17.43 13.60 0.94
N LYS A 261 -17.81 13.77 2.20
CA LYS A 261 -18.50 12.72 2.95
C LYS A 261 -19.95 12.60 2.48
N HIS A 262 -20.33 11.43 2.02
CA HIS A 262 -21.69 11.16 1.57
C HIS A 262 -22.05 9.69 1.84
N PRO A 263 -23.31 9.36 2.23
CA PRO A 263 -23.74 7.98 2.44
C PRO A 263 -23.53 7.08 1.21
N ASP A 264 -23.67 7.61 0.00
CA ASP A 264 -23.43 6.89 -1.26
C ASP A 264 -21.96 6.80 -1.65
N PHE A 265 -21.06 7.26 -0.76
CA PHE A 265 -19.60 7.11 -0.91
C PHE A 265 -19.05 6.31 0.28
N PRO A 266 -19.15 4.97 0.26
CA PRO A 266 -18.78 4.09 1.37
C PRO A 266 -17.39 4.33 1.94
N PRO A 267 -16.33 4.65 1.14
CA PRO A 267 -15.01 4.94 1.70
C PRO A 267 -14.98 6.09 2.70
N SER A 268 -15.93 7.01 2.64
CA SER A 268 -16.03 8.16 3.54
C SER A 268 -16.76 7.85 4.86
N GLN A 269 -17.42 6.69 4.93
CA GLN A 269 -18.23 6.28 6.06
C GLN A 269 -17.44 5.41 7.03
N ASP A 270 -17.78 5.47 8.30
CA ASP A 270 -17.25 4.58 9.33
C ASP A 270 -18.42 3.81 9.99
N PRO A 271 -18.15 2.59 10.47
CA PRO A 271 -19.09 1.89 11.34
C PRO A 271 -19.46 2.73 12.58
N GLU A 272 -20.65 2.51 13.10
CA GLU A 272 -21.10 3.18 14.32
C GLU A 272 -20.13 2.91 15.47
N GLY A 273 -19.73 3.97 16.17
CA GLY A 273 -18.79 3.92 17.29
C GLY A 273 -17.33 3.94 16.93
N PHE A 274 -16.97 3.92 15.64
CA PHE A 274 -15.56 3.97 15.20
C PHE A 274 -15.08 5.43 14.97
N ASP A 275 -13.98 5.81 15.61
CA ASP A 275 -13.31 7.10 15.40
C ASP A 275 -12.07 6.93 14.49
N ARG A 276 -12.27 7.16 13.19
CA ARG A 276 -11.19 7.09 12.18
C ARG A 276 -10.02 8.04 12.49
N ARG A 277 -10.28 9.23 13.02
CA ARG A 277 -9.22 10.21 13.30
C ARG A 277 -8.31 9.71 14.43
N GLN A 278 -8.91 9.18 15.50
CA GLN A 278 -8.16 8.59 16.60
C GLN A 278 -7.40 7.33 16.14
N PHE A 279 -8.06 6.47 15.36
CA PHE A 279 -7.44 5.25 14.84
C PHE A 279 -6.26 5.55 13.91
N GLN A 280 -6.35 6.58 13.07
CA GLN A 280 -5.24 6.96 12.18
C GLN A 280 -3.96 7.33 12.95
N MET A 281 -4.05 7.93 14.12
CA MET A 281 -2.86 8.19 14.95
C MET A 281 -2.22 6.89 15.41
N ARG A 282 -3.03 5.96 15.92
CA ARG A 282 -2.58 4.62 16.32
C ARG A 282 -2.00 3.82 15.14
N LEU A 283 -2.70 3.79 14.00
CA LEU A 283 -2.25 3.11 12.78
C LEU A 283 -0.86 3.60 12.34
N GLN A 284 -0.64 4.91 12.33
CA GLN A 284 0.63 5.51 11.95
C GLN A 284 1.77 5.09 12.88
N GLU A 285 1.53 5.06 14.19
CA GLU A 285 2.51 4.64 15.19
C GLU A 285 2.85 3.14 15.06
N GLU A 286 1.86 2.28 14.94
CA GLU A 286 2.04 0.82 14.82
C GLU A 286 2.75 0.44 13.51
N VAL A 287 2.38 1.08 12.39
CA VAL A 287 3.08 0.91 11.11
C VAL A 287 4.54 1.36 11.22
N LEU A 288 4.80 2.51 11.83
CA LEU A 288 6.15 3.01 12.03
C LEU A 288 6.98 2.10 12.93
N GLU A 289 6.40 1.60 14.03
CA GLU A 289 7.06 0.66 14.93
C GLU A 289 7.45 -0.62 14.19
N PHE A 290 6.53 -1.20 13.42
CA PHE A 290 6.80 -2.40 12.63
C PHE A 290 7.90 -2.18 11.59
N LEU A 291 7.87 -1.08 10.85
CA LEU A 291 8.90 -0.74 9.86
C LEU A 291 10.30 -0.54 10.47
N ARG A 292 10.39 -0.18 11.74
CA ARG A 292 11.67 0.02 12.47
C ARG A 292 12.21 -1.23 13.16
N LYS A 293 11.46 -2.32 13.21
CA LYS A 293 11.95 -3.59 13.74
C LYS A 293 13.14 -4.05 12.90
N LYS A 294 14.24 -4.37 13.57
CA LYS A 294 15.36 -5.03 12.90
C LYS A 294 14.93 -6.45 12.55
N GLY A 295 15.04 -6.81 11.29
CA GLY A 295 14.80 -8.17 10.81
C GLY A 295 15.86 -9.15 11.27
#